data_e5e2151b94db62b31df251141cd78f1c
#
_entry.id   e5e2151b94db62b31df251141cd78f1c
#
_cell.length_a   1.000
_cell.length_b   1.000
_cell.length_c   1.000
_cell.angle_alpha   90.00
_cell.angle_beta   90.00
_cell.angle_gamma   90.00
#
_symmetry.space_group_name_H-M   'P 1'
#
loop_
_entity.id
_entity.type
_entity.pdbx_description
1 polymer ?
#
loop_
_entity_poly.entity_id
_entity_poly.type
_entity_poly.pdbx_seq_one_letter_code
_entity_poly.pdbx_strand_id
1 'polypeptide(L)'
;MQRVARMYHRAVHVHGVRGLAQIARRMWVRRDIDTFDREHGVVTLGGDAGADLQLADPSHAIFGSRSQPSTARGVHAILTAQPLDYPNLTFIDVGCGKGRVVLLASLYPFRRVIGVEYGRNLVEAAQANLVRWAHPEQRCRDLSVVWADATIYEFPNEPLLIYLFNPFERPVMDRFVAHLEQSMRDHPRPCTVLYQNPMHVEAWEQSAVFTRGVRTDWSAIFHHGAFNGCG
;
A
#
# COMPACT_ATOMS: atom_id res chain seq x y z
N MET A 1 -16.88 16.07 24.61
CA MET A 1 -17.10 14.94 25.54
C MET A 1 -18.38 14.13 25.26
N GLN A 2 -19.54 14.71 25.02
CA GLN A 2 -20.81 13.95 24.81
C GLN A 2 -20.86 13.04 23.55
N ARG A 3 -20.12 13.35 22.46
CA ARG A 3 -20.03 12.48 21.26
C ARG A 3 -19.22 11.20 21.52
N VAL A 4 -18.16 11.30 22.28
CA VAL A 4 -17.29 10.15 22.64
C VAL A 4 -18.03 9.22 23.62
N ALA A 5 -18.76 9.78 24.59
CA ALA A 5 -19.57 8.99 25.54
C ALA A 5 -20.70 8.21 24.85
N ARG A 6 -21.39 8.80 23.88
CA ARG A 6 -22.42 8.12 23.07
C ARG A 6 -21.86 7.01 22.20
N MET A 7 -20.66 7.20 21.63
CA MET A 7 -19.97 6.19 20.83
C MET A 7 -19.54 4.99 21.70
N TYR A 8 -19.09 5.26 22.93
CA TYR A 8 -18.73 4.24 23.93
C TYR A 8 -19.95 3.41 24.37
N HIS A 9 -21.06 4.08 24.68
CA HIS A 9 -22.29 3.42 25.10
C HIS A 9 -22.88 2.50 24.01
N ARG A 10 -22.85 2.96 22.76
CA ARG A 10 -23.35 2.18 21.60
C ARG A 10 -22.47 0.98 21.28
N ALA A 11 -21.13 1.10 21.42
CA ALA A 11 -20.21 0.00 21.14
C ALA A 11 -20.26 -1.11 22.19
N VAL A 12 -20.44 -0.75 23.47
CA VAL A 12 -20.54 -1.73 24.57
C VAL A 12 -21.84 -2.54 24.47
N HIS A 13 -22.96 -1.88 24.16
CA HIS A 13 -24.26 -2.55 24.07
C HIS A 13 -24.47 -3.37 22.79
N VAL A 14 -23.82 -2.99 21.66
CA VAL A 14 -24.02 -3.67 20.35
C VAL A 14 -22.96 -4.73 20.08
N HIS A 15 -21.72 -4.53 20.51
CA HIS A 15 -20.56 -5.37 20.10
C HIS A 15 -19.75 -5.96 21.26
N GLY A 16 -20.12 -5.70 22.52
CA GLY A 16 -19.42 -6.23 23.69
C GLY A 16 -17.92 -5.85 23.75
N VAL A 17 -17.10 -6.72 24.38
CA VAL A 17 -15.65 -6.50 24.54
C VAL A 17 -14.93 -6.35 23.21
N ARG A 18 -15.38 -7.04 22.15
CA ARG A 18 -14.83 -6.90 20.79
C ARG A 18 -15.03 -5.51 20.20
N GLY A 19 -16.16 -4.85 20.50
CA GLY A 19 -16.42 -3.48 20.07
C GLY A 19 -15.50 -2.46 20.72
N LEU A 20 -15.19 -2.63 22.00
CA LEU A 20 -14.22 -1.77 22.71
C LEU A 20 -12.81 -1.91 22.15
N ALA A 21 -12.38 -3.14 21.87
CA ALA A 21 -11.09 -3.41 21.24
C ALA A 21 -10.97 -2.77 19.84
N GLN A 22 -12.06 -2.79 19.05
CA GLN A 22 -12.11 -2.11 17.74
C GLN A 22 -12.03 -0.60 17.86
N ILE A 23 -12.70 0.01 18.86
CA ILE A 23 -12.64 1.46 19.10
C ILE A 23 -11.24 1.86 19.56
N ALA A 24 -10.68 1.15 20.56
CA ALA A 24 -9.33 1.41 21.05
C ALA A 24 -8.30 1.29 19.91
N ARG A 25 -8.45 0.26 19.06
CA ARG A 25 -7.62 0.09 17.87
C ARG A 25 -7.74 1.24 16.87
N ARG A 26 -8.99 1.70 16.58
CA ARG A 26 -9.23 2.85 15.68
C ARG A 26 -8.62 4.14 16.24
N MET A 27 -8.73 4.38 17.52
CA MET A 27 -8.13 5.55 18.19
C MET A 27 -6.60 5.48 18.15
N TRP A 28 -6.03 4.30 18.38
CA TRP A 28 -4.59 4.06 18.34
C TRP A 28 -4.03 4.21 16.94
N VAL A 29 -4.67 3.59 15.93
CA VAL A 29 -4.33 3.73 14.50
C VAL A 29 -4.37 5.20 14.09
N ARG A 30 -5.41 5.94 14.49
CA ARG A 30 -5.53 7.36 14.20
C ARG A 30 -4.39 8.18 14.82
N ARG A 31 -4.00 7.85 16.07
CA ARG A 31 -2.89 8.53 16.73
C ARG A 31 -1.55 8.29 16.03
N ASP A 32 -1.25 7.06 15.64
CA ASP A 32 -0.04 6.70 14.88
C ASP A 32 0.01 7.45 13.54
N ILE A 33 -1.14 7.55 12.88
CA ILE A 33 -1.27 8.29 11.61
C ILE A 33 -1.06 9.78 11.82
N ASP A 34 -1.66 10.38 12.85
CA ASP A 34 -1.65 11.83 13.10
C ASP A 34 -0.26 12.34 13.56
N THR A 35 0.57 11.48 14.17
CA THR A 35 1.90 11.86 14.66
C THR A 35 2.97 11.78 13.58
N PHE A 36 2.88 10.83 12.67
CA PHE A 36 3.89 10.58 11.63
C PHE A 36 4.27 11.83 10.84
N ASP A 37 3.28 12.54 10.31
CA ASP A 37 3.53 13.73 9.48
C ASP A 37 4.26 14.83 10.25
N ARG A 38 3.87 15.04 11.52
CA ARG A 38 4.50 16.05 12.38
C ARG A 38 5.91 15.65 12.79
N GLU A 39 6.15 14.38 13.11
CA GLU A 39 7.43 13.87 13.56
C GLU A 39 8.48 13.90 12.45
N HIS A 40 8.03 13.73 11.20
CA HIS A 40 8.93 13.64 10.04
C HIS A 40 8.88 14.85 9.09
N GLY A 41 8.07 15.88 9.40
CA GLY A 41 7.97 17.09 8.57
C GLY A 41 7.38 16.86 7.19
N VAL A 42 6.57 15.83 7.03
CA VAL A 42 5.90 15.45 5.77
C VAL A 42 4.40 15.70 5.84
N VAL A 43 3.70 15.64 4.70
CA VAL A 43 2.25 15.83 4.61
C VAL A 43 1.65 14.65 3.85
N THR A 44 1.43 13.55 4.55
CA THR A 44 0.88 12.32 3.96
C THR A 44 -0.59 12.10 4.33
N LEU A 45 -1.12 12.88 5.27
CA LEU A 45 -2.52 12.90 5.67
C LEU A 45 -3.38 13.77 4.76
N GLY A 46 -4.70 13.53 4.84
CA GLY A 46 -5.69 14.25 4.03
C GLY A 46 -5.72 13.69 2.61
N GLY A 47 -6.81 13.01 2.28
CA GLY A 47 -7.14 12.65 0.90
C GLY A 47 -7.92 13.79 0.27
N ASP A 48 -7.56 14.20 -0.92
CA ASP A 48 -8.47 15.00 -1.73
C ASP A 48 -9.69 14.11 -2.03
N ALA A 49 -10.89 14.64 -1.83
CA ALA A 49 -12.10 13.93 -2.23
C ALA A 49 -12.02 13.70 -3.73
N GLY A 50 -12.55 12.58 -4.23
CA GLY A 50 -12.40 12.18 -5.64
C GLY A 50 -12.75 13.23 -6.70
N ALA A 51 -13.49 14.31 -6.32
CA ALA A 51 -13.79 15.45 -7.17
C ALA A 51 -12.58 16.40 -7.41
N ASP A 52 -11.58 16.38 -6.52
CA ASP A 52 -10.41 17.27 -6.60
C ASP A 52 -9.16 16.54 -7.18
N LEU A 53 -9.29 15.26 -7.51
CA LEU A 53 -8.20 14.49 -8.11
C LEU A 53 -8.05 14.87 -9.59
N GLN A 54 -6.89 15.39 -9.95
CA GLN A 54 -6.50 15.59 -11.35
C GLN A 54 -6.09 14.23 -11.93
N LEU A 55 -7.05 13.50 -12.45
CA LEU A 55 -6.86 12.15 -12.98
C LEU A 55 -6.35 12.18 -14.41
N ALA A 56 -5.55 11.19 -14.79
CA ALA A 56 -5.11 11.01 -16.18
C ALA A 56 -6.30 10.70 -17.10
N ASP A 57 -7.31 9.96 -16.59
CA ASP A 57 -8.61 9.74 -17.23
C ASP A 57 -9.73 9.90 -16.20
N PRO A 58 -10.59 10.95 -16.32
CA PRO A 58 -11.69 11.19 -15.39
C PRO A 58 -12.72 10.05 -15.29
N SER A 59 -12.84 9.21 -16.31
CA SER A 59 -13.76 8.05 -16.28
C SER A 59 -13.41 7.04 -15.19
N HIS A 60 -12.17 7.04 -14.72
CA HIS A 60 -11.70 6.16 -13.65
C HIS A 60 -11.91 6.73 -12.23
N ALA A 61 -12.40 7.97 -12.10
CA ALA A 61 -12.64 8.62 -10.79
C ALA A 61 -13.58 7.81 -9.88
N ILE A 62 -14.49 7.03 -10.46
CA ILE A 62 -15.48 6.22 -9.74
C ILE A 62 -14.87 4.97 -9.11
N PHE A 63 -13.70 4.53 -9.58
CA PHE A 63 -13.11 3.24 -9.24
C PHE A 63 -11.89 3.33 -8.29
N GLY A 64 -11.46 4.52 -7.91
CA GLY A 64 -10.45 4.74 -6.88
C GLY A 64 -11.03 4.55 -5.49
N SER A 65 -10.44 3.71 -4.66
CA SER A 65 -10.80 3.60 -3.25
C SER A 65 -10.40 4.89 -2.52
N ARG A 66 -11.16 5.27 -1.47
CA ARG A 66 -10.76 6.39 -0.60
C ARG A 66 -9.39 6.11 -0.01
N SER A 67 -8.44 7.02 -0.23
CA SER A 67 -7.11 6.96 0.36
C SER A 67 -7.21 6.84 1.88
N GLN A 68 -6.78 5.69 2.40
CA GLN A 68 -6.60 5.46 3.83
C GLN A 68 -5.10 5.35 4.09
N PRO A 69 -4.52 6.20 4.93
CA PRO A 69 -3.09 6.13 5.21
C PRO A 69 -2.75 4.85 5.97
N SER A 70 -1.73 4.16 5.50
CA SER A 70 -1.15 3.01 6.20
C SER A 70 -0.44 3.46 7.48
N THR A 71 -0.53 2.67 8.55
CA THR A 71 0.25 2.91 9.76
C THR A 71 1.68 2.43 9.60
N ALA A 72 2.65 3.09 10.23
CA ALA A 72 4.05 2.67 10.21
C ALA A 72 4.20 1.22 10.71
N ARG A 73 3.51 0.88 11.81
CA ARG A 73 3.49 -0.47 12.35
C ARG A 73 2.87 -1.51 11.42
N GLY A 74 1.80 -1.13 10.70
CA GLY A 74 1.14 -2.03 9.74
C GLY A 74 2.04 -2.36 8.55
N VAL A 75 2.74 -1.35 8.02
CA VAL A 75 3.72 -1.53 6.93
C VAL A 75 4.89 -2.37 7.42
N HIS A 76 5.44 -2.07 8.60
CA HIS A 76 6.51 -2.87 9.19
C HIS A 76 6.09 -4.34 9.36
N ALA A 77 4.92 -4.59 9.94
CA ALA A 77 4.43 -5.95 10.19
C ALA A 77 4.28 -6.77 8.90
N ILE A 78 3.75 -6.18 7.82
CA ILE A 78 3.57 -6.91 6.55
C ILE A 78 4.91 -7.12 5.83
N LEU A 79 5.82 -6.14 5.88
CA LEU A 79 7.16 -6.27 5.29
C LEU A 79 7.98 -7.36 5.98
N THR A 80 7.85 -7.51 7.30
CA THR A 80 8.59 -8.50 8.08
C THR A 80 7.85 -9.83 8.29
N ALA A 81 6.66 -9.99 7.69
CA ALA A 81 5.84 -11.20 7.83
C ALA A 81 6.51 -12.46 7.25
N GLN A 82 7.50 -12.29 6.39
CA GLN A 82 8.25 -13.37 5.76
C GLN A 82 9.69 -12.92 5.45
N PRO A 83 10.64 -13.85 5.32
CA PRO A 83 11.99 -13.51 4.91
C PRO A 83 11.99 -12.95 3.47
N LEU A 84 12.60 -11.79 3.30
CA LEU A 84 12.73 -11.09 2.01
C LEU A 84 14.19 -10.74 1.78
N ASP A 85 14.67 -10.99 0.57
CA ASP A 85 15.99 -10.54 0.12
C ASP A 85 15.90 -9.08 -0.37
N TYR A 86 15.72 -8.13 0.58
CA TYR A 86 15.50 -6.73 0.29
C TYR A 86 16.46 -6.10 -0.72
N PRO A 87 17.82 -6.34 -0.66
CA PRO A 87 18.76 -5.71 -1.57
C PRO A 87 18.56 -6.07 -3.05
N ASN A 88 17.93 -7.22 -3.31
CA ASN A 88 17.65 -7.68 -4.66
C ASN A 88 16.24 -7.33 -5.14
N LEU A 89 15.42 -6.70 -4.28
CA LEU A 89 14.02 -6.39 -4.58
C LEU A 89 13.82 -4.92 -4.94
N THR A 90 13.05 -4.67 -6.00
CA THR A 90 12.39 -3.40 -6.23
C THR A 90 11.02 -3.42 -5.55
N PHE A 91 10.83 -2.50 -4.61
CA PHE A 91 9.55 -2.30 -3.94
C PHE A 91 8.67 -1.35 -4.75
N ILE A 92 7.40 -1.73 -4.98
CA ILE A 92 6.43 -0.89 -5.68
C ILE A 92 5.18 -0.73 -4.83
N ASP A 93 4.87 0.51 -4.43
CA ASP A 93 3.62 0.90 -3.76
C ASP A 93 2.60 1.32 -4.80
N VAL A 94 1.56 0.52 -5.01
CA VAL A 94 0.53 0.76 -6.01
C VAL A 94 -0.66 1.49 -5.40
N GLY A 95 -0.95 2.67 -5.92
CA GLY A 95 -1.86 3.63 -5.31
C GLY A 95 -1.19 4.30 -4.11
N CYS A 96 0.03 4.80 -4.30
CA CYS A 96 0.87 5.28 -3.20
C CYS A 96 0.35 6.57 -2.53
N GLY A 97 -0.67 7.22 -3.10
CA GLY A 97 -1.20 8.46 -2.58
C GLY A 97 -0.11 9.52 -2.42
N LYS A 98 0.00 10.10 -1.23
CA LYS A 98 1.04 11.10 -0.89
C LYS A 98 2.37 10.47 -0.47
N GLY A 99 2.60 9.17 -0.74
CA GLY A 99 3.89 8.49 -0.63
C GLY A 99 4.27 7.99 0.76
N ARG A 100 3.36 7.90 1.74
CA ARG A 100 3.70 7.45 3.10
C ARG A 100 4.39 6.08 3.12
N VAL A 101 3.88 5.11 2.35
CA VAL A 101 4.45 3.75 2.31
C VAL A 101 5.79 3.76 1.60
N VAL A 102 5.97 4.60 0.58
CA VAL A 102 7.27 4.82 -0.09
C VAL A 102 8.33 5.29 0.92
N LEU A 103 7.98 6.27 1.79
CA LEU A 103 8.87 6.74 2.84
C LEU A 103 9.19 5.65 3.86
N LEU A 104 8.20 4.90 4.32
CA LEU A 104 8.38 3.79 5.27
C LEU A 104 9.20 2.64 4.68
N ALA A 105 8.98 2.31 3.40
CA ALA A 105 9.74 1.28 2.70
C ALA A 105 11.22 1.68 2.55
N SER A 106 11.53 2.99 2.49
CA SER A 106 12.91 3.47 2.41
C SER A 106 13.76 3.14 3.64
N LEU A 107 13.14 2.79 4.76
CA LEU A 107 13.83 2.32 5.98
C LEU A 107 14.40 0.91 5.83
N TYR A 108 14.02 0.19 4.78
CA TYR A 108 14.54 -1.13 4.42
C TYR A 108 15.55 -1.02 3.29
N PRO A 109 16.51 -1.95 3.21
CA PRO A 109 17.57 -1.88 2.19
C PRO A 109 17.12 -2.38 0.83
N PHE A 110 15.97 -1.94 0.34
CA PHE A 110 15.52 -2.24 -1.01
C PHE A 110 16.51 -1.70 -2.06
N ARG A 111 16.59 -2.38 -3.19
CA ARG A 111 17.32 -1.90 -4.35
C ARG A 111 16.84 -0.52 -4.78
N ARG A 112 15.51 -0.36 -4.89
CA ARG A 112 14.80 0.91 -5.06
C ARG A 112 13.35 0.80 -4.59
N VAL A 113 12.73 1.94 -4.37
CA VAL A 113 11.33 2.07 -3.95
C VAL A 113 10.61 2.99 -4.92
N ILE A 114 9.53 2.50 -5.52
CA ILE A 114 8.73 3.23 -6.50
C ILE A 114 7.29 3.35 -5.99
N GLY A 115 6.74 4.56 -5.98
CA GLY A 115 5.31 4.78 -5.82
C GLY A 115 4.67 4.94 -7.19
N VAL A 116 3.56 4.25 -7.45
CA VAL A 116 2.73 4.43 -8.65
C VAL A 116 1.41 5.01 -8.22
N GLU A 117 1.05 6.19 -8.77
CA GLU A 117 -0.16 6.91 -8.39
C GLU A 117 -0.83 7.53 -9.62
N TYR A 118 -2.15 7.46 -9.64
CA TYR A 118 -2.98 7.93 -10.77
C TYR A 118 -3.40 9.41 -10.63
N GLY A 119 -3.48 9.92 -9.41
CA GLY A 119 -3.83 11.31 -9.12
C GLY A 119 -2.60 12.23 -9.20
N ARG A 120 -2.58 13.15 -10.18
CA ARG A 120 -1.42 14.04 -10.41
C ARG A 120 -1.07 14.89 -9.18
N ASN A 121 -2.07 15.48 -8.54
CA ASN A 121 -1.88 16.28 -7.32
C ASN A 121 -1.33 15.44 -6.15
N LEU A 122 -1.68 14.15 -6.07
CA LEU A 122 -1.11 13.21 -5.07
C LEU A 122 0.35 12.90 -5.39
N VAL A 123 0.69 12.70 -6.66
CA VAL A 123 2.08 12.52 -7.11
C VAL A 123 2.93 13.73 -6.76
N GLU A 124 2.46 14.96 -7.04
CA GLU A 124 3.17 16.19 -6.71
C GLU A 124 3.39 16.32 -5.19
N ALA A 125 2.38 16.00 -4.39
CA ALA A 125 2.50 15.96 -2.93
C ALA A 125 3.48 14.89 -2.44
N ALA A 126 3.45 13.70 -3.04
CA ALA A 126 4.37 12.61 -2.71
C ALA A 126 5.82 12.99 -3.04
N GLN A 127 6.07 13.55 -4.23
CA GLN A 127 7.40 14.04 -4.63
C GLN A 127 7.93 15.11 -3.66
N ALA A 128 7.07 16.05 -3.24
CA ALA A 128 7.43 17.04 -2.23
C ALA A 128 7.77 16.39 -0.87
N ASN A 129 7.08 15.31 -0.49
CA ASN A 129 7.39 14.54 0.72
C ASN A 129 8.72 13.80 0.60
N LEU A 130 9.05 13.21 -0.57
CA LEU A 130 10.35 12.58 -0.80
C LEU A 130 11.51 13.57 -0.60
N VAL A 131 11.35 14.81 -1.07
CA VAL A 131 12.37 15.88 -0.91
C VAL A 131 12.55 16.27 0.57
N ARG A 132 11.45 16.29 1.34
CA ARG A 132 11.48 16.63 2.78
C ARG A 132 11.97 15.50 3.66
N TRP A 133 11.90 14.26 3.14
CA TRP A 133 12.20 13.07 3.93
C TRP A 133 13.67 13.02 4.34
N ALA A 134 13.91 13.06 5.63
CA ALA A 134 15.24 12.93 6.23
C ALA A 134 15.12 12.06 7.48
N HIS A 135 15.29 10.76 7.32
CA HIS A 135 15.23 9.81 8.43
C HIS A 135 16.60 9.17 8.67
N PRO A 136 17.12 9.15 9.94
CA PRO A 136 18.44 8.63 10.23
C PRO A 136 18.61 7.14 9.89
N GLU A 137 17.53 6.36 9.93
CA GLU A 137 17.51 4.94 9.61
C GLU A 137 17.19 4.65 8.13
N GLN A 138 17.14 5.67 7.27
CA GLN A 138 16.89 5.47 5.84
C GLN A 138 18.02 4.63 5.21
N ARG A 139 17.65 3.52 4.58
CA ARG A 139 18.56 2.54 3.98
C ARG A 139 18.49 2.53 2.45
N CYS A 140 17.30 2.71 1.87
CA CYS A 140 17.13 2.92 0.43
C CYS A 140 17.07 4.41 0.12
N ARG A 141 17.89 4.88 -0.83
CA ARG A 141 17.92 6.28 -1.27
C ARG A 141 17.40 6.47 -2.69
N ASP A 142 17.23 5.39 -3.44
CA ASP A 142 16.61 5.40 -4.77
C ASP A 142 15.09 5.34 -4.61
N LEU A 143 14.49 6.52 -4.44
CA LEU A 143 13.05 6.69 -4.24
C LEU A 143 12.47 7.49 -5.41
N SER A 144 11.35 7.03 -5.95
CA SER A 144 10.62 7.75 -6.99
C SER A 144 9.11 7.61 -6.83
N VAL A 145 8.37 8.58 -7.36
CA VAL A 145 6.91 8.49 -7.51
C VAL A 145 6.57 8.82 -8.96
N VAL A 146 5.81 7.94 -9.59
CA VAL A 146 5.44 8.00 -11.00
C VAL A 146 3.95 8.27 -11.13
N TRP A 147 3.60 9.25 -11.96
CA TRP A 147 2.22 9.47 -12.36
C TRP A 147 1.86 8.49 -13.47
N ALA A 148 1.12 7.45 -13.14
CA ALA A 148 0.75 6.40 -14.07
C ALA A 148 -0.53 5.66 -13.67
N ASP A 149 -1.22 5.10 -14.67
CA ASP A 149 -2.25 4.09 -14.47
C ASP A 149 -1.59 2.73 -14.21
N ALA A 150 -1.82 2.17 -13.04
CA ALA A 150 -1.23 0.89 -12.65
C ALA A 150 -1.67 -0.28 -13.55
N THR A 151 -2.80 -0.15 -14.24
CA THR A 151 -3.32 -1.20 -15.14
C THR A 151 -2.57 -1.28 -16.47
N ILE A 152 -1.69 -0.33 -16.75
CA ILE A 152 -0.84 -0.27 -17.95
C ILE A 152 0.61 0.14 -17.63
N TYR A 153 0.96 0.22 -16.33
CA TYR A 153 2.30 0.60 -15.89
C TYR A 153 3.34 -0.47 -16.30
N GLU A 154 4.42 -0.04 -16.94
CA GLU A 154 5.52 -0.93 -17.32
C GLU A 154 6.35 -1.29 -16.09
N PHE A 155 6.15 -2.52 -15.59
CA PHE A 155 6.90 -3.00 -14.43
C PHE A 155 8.36 -3.29 -14.78
N PRO A 156 9.31 -2.93 -13.88
CA PRO A 156 10.73 -3.28 -14.07
C PRO A 156 10.97 -4.78 -14.24
N ASN A 157 11.97 -5.15 -15.05
CA ASN A 157 12.34 -6.55 -15.33
C ASN A 157 13.28 -7.17 -14.28
N GLU A 158 13.12 -6.77 -13.03
CA GLU A 158 13.87 -7.26 -11.87
C GLU A 158 12.92 -7.85 -10.82
N PRO A 159 13.41 -8.59 -9.80
CA PRO A 159 12.58 -9.13 -8.75
C PRO A 159 11.75 -8.05 -8.05
N LEU A 160 10.45 -8.29 -7.89
CA LEU A 160 9.48 -7.30 -7.40
C LEU A 160 8.87 -7.67 -6.05
N LEU A 161 8.68 -6.65 -5.23
CA LEU A 161 7.77 -6.66 -4.10
C LEU A 161 6.68 -5.62 -4.31
N ILE A 162 5.49 -6.05 -4.66
CA ILE A 162 4.33 -5.19 -4.89
C ILE A 162 3.56 -5.03 -3.57
N TYR A 163 3.28 -3.80 -3.18
CA TYR A 163 2.43 -3.49 -2.03
C TYR A 163 1.12 -2.85 -2.50
N LEU A 164 0.02 -3.30 -1.90
CA LEU A 164 -1.34 -2.82 -2.14
C LEU A 164 -2.04 -2.56 -0.80
N PHE A 165 -2.63 -1.39 -0.62
CA PHE A 165 -3.56 -1.13 0.47
C PHE A 165 -4.97 -0.86 -0.08
N ASN A 166 -5.59 -1.90 -0.65
CA ASN A 166 -6.92 -1.82 -1.29
C ASN A 166 -7.10 -0.57 -2.18
N PRO A 167 -6.22 -0.37 -3.19
CA PRO A 167 -6.22 0.88 -3.96
C PRO A 167 -7.37 0.99 -4.97
N PHE A 168 -8.01 -0.13 -5.34
CA PHE A 168 -8.94 -0.21 -6.45
C PHE A 168 -10.23 -0.91 -6.07
N GLU A 169 -11.33 -0.54 -6.74
CA GLU A 169 -12.54 -1.33 -6.84
C GLU A 169 -12.32 -2.56 -7.75
N ARG A 170 -13.19 -3.55 -7.63
CA ARG A 170 -13.05 -4.86 -8.28
C ARG A 170 -12.72 -4.81 -9.79
N PRO A 171 -13.40 -4.01 -10.64
CA PRO A 171 -13.09 -4.00 -12.08
C PRO A 171 -11.68 -3.52 -12.42
N VAL A 172 -11.13 -2.59 -11.63
CA VAL A 172 -9.74 -2.11 -11.81
C VAL A 172 -8.76 -3.11 -11.26
N MET A 173 -9.07 -3.75 -10.11
CA MET A 173 -8.24 -4.81 -9.54
C MET A 173 -8.07 -5.97 -10.51
N ASP A 174 -9.15 -6.41 -11.16
CA ASP A 174 -9.10 -7.50 -12.15
C ASP A 174 -8.18 -7.15 -13.34
N ARG A 175 -8.25 -5.91 -13.84
CA ARG A 175 -7.36 -5.42 -14.92
C ARG A 175 -5.92 -5.33 -14.45
N PHE A 176 -5.68 -4.84 -13.24
CA PHE A 176 -4.35 -4.74 -12.66
C PHE A 176 -3.70 -6.12 -12.50
N VAL A 177 -4.44 -7.10 -11.97
CA VAL A 177 -3.96 -8.49 -11.83
C VAL A 177 -3.62 -9.06 -13.19
N ALA A 178 -4.52 -8.94 -14.18
CA ALA A 178 -4.28 -9.43 -15.54
C ALA A 178 -3.05 -8.79 -16.20
N HIS A 179 -2.85 -7.48 -16.01
CA HIS A 179 -1.69 -6.75 -16.52
C HIS A 179 -0.38 -7.20 -15.86
N LEU A 180 -0.38 -7.36 -14.53
CA LEU A 180 0.79 -7.87 -13.81
C LEU A 180 1.11 -9.31 -14.20
N GLU A 181 0.09 -10.17 -14.35
CA GLU A 181 0.27 -11.53 -14.88
C GLU A 181 0.91 -11.54 -16.27
N GLN A 182 0.45 -10.66 -17.17
CA GLN A 182 1.03 -10.57 -18.51
C GLN A 182 2.50 -10.16 -18.42
N SER A 183 2.82 -9.18 -17.58
CA SER A 183 4.21 -8.77 -17.34
C SER A 183 5.09 -9.91 -16.80
N MET A 184 4.53 -10.81 -15.96
CA MET A 184 5.27 -11.99 -15.46
C MET A 184 5.45 -13.07 -16.54
N ARG A 185 4.51 -13.20 -17.48
CA ARG A 185 4.65 -14.13 -18.62
C ARG A 185 5.68 -13.63 -19.65
N ASP A 186 5.63 -12.33 -19.96
CA ASP A 186 6.53 -11.72 -20.95
C ASP A 186 7.97 -11.64 -20.44
N HIS A 187 8.13 -11.38 -19.15
CA HIS A 187 9.43 -11.24 -18.48
C HIS A 187 9.40 -11.99 -17.15
N PRO A 188 9.61 -13.32 -17.15
CA PRO A 188 9.56 -14.15 -15.95
C PRO A 188 10.61 -13.72 -14.91
N ARG A 189 10.15 -13.36 -13.71
CA ARG A 189 10.96 -12.95 -12.57
C ARG A 189 10.21 -13.18 -11.26
N PRO A 190 10.92 -13.34 -10.12
CA PRO A 190 10.27 -13.44 -8.83
C PRO A 190 9.43 -12.19 -8.53
N CYS A 191 8.20 -12.42 -8.06
CA CYS A 191 7.32 -11.35 -7.63
C CYS A 191 6.53 -11.79 -6.39
N THR A 192 6.57 -10.96 -5.34
CA THR A 192 5.71 -11.12 -4.18
C THR A 192 4.74 -9.95 -4.12
N VAL A 193 3.48 -10.24 -3.87
CA VAL A 193 2.43 -9.23 -3.65
C VAL A 193 2.01 -9.26 -2.19
N LEU A 194 2.11 -8.11 -1.53
CA LEU A 194 1.64 -7.85 -0.18
C LEU A 194 0.36 -7.05 -0.26
N TYR A 195 -0.78 -7.71 -0.15
CA TYR A 195 -2.08 -7.06 -0.23
C TYR A 195 -2.64 -6.84 1.18
N GLN A 196 -2.59 -5.62 1.66
CA GLN A 196 -3.14 -5.20 2.94
C GLN A 196 -4.59 -4.73 2.76
N ASN A 197 -5.45 -5.05 3.73
CA ASN A 197 -6.90 -4.81 3.67
C ASN A 197 -7.53 -5.36 2.37
N PRO A 198 -7.41 -6.67 2.10
CA PRO A 198 -7.67 -7.27 0.79
C PRO A 198 -9.18 -7.43 0.53
N MET A 199 -9.85 -6.35 0.11
CA MET A 199 -11.29 -6.33 -0.17
C MET A 199 -11.67 -7.13 -1.43
N HIS A 200 -10.74 -7.27 -2.37
CA HIS A 200 -10.94 -7.96 -3.65
C HIS A 200 -9.93 -9.08 -3.84
N VAL A 201 -9.72 -9.88 -2.78
CA VAL A 201 -8.75 -10.98 -2.77
C VAL A 201 -9.04 -12.04 -3.83
N GLU A 202 -10.31 -12.22 -4.21
CA GLU A 202 -10.75 -13.18 -5.21
C GLU A 202 -10.13 -12.93 -6.59
N ALA A 203 -9.79 -11.69 -6.94
CA ALA A 203 -9.09 -11.37 -8.17
C ALA A 203 -7.72 -12.07 -8.25
N TRP A 204 -7.05 -12.18 -7.11
CA TRP A 204 -5.76 -12.85 -6.98
C TRP A 204 -5.88 -14.36 -6.81
N GLU A 205 -6.93 -14.85 -6.13
CA GLU A 205 -7.19 -16.27 -5.93
C GLU A 205 -7.57 -16.98 -7.25
N GLN A 206 -8.07 -16.24 -8.24
CA GLN A 206 -8.37 -16.72 -9.59
C GLN A 206 -7.15 -16.68 -10.53
N SER A 207 -6.02 -16.12 -10.07
CA SER A 207 -4.80 -16.02 -10.87
C SER A 207 -4.22 -17.40 -11.21
N ALA A 208 -3.84 -17.58 -12.48
CA ALA A 208 -3.10 -18.76 -12.92
C ALA A 208 -1.57 -18.58 -12.77
N VAL A 209 -1.12 -17.39 -12.43
CA VAL A 209 0.31 -17.00 -12.36
C VAL A 209 0.79 -16.87 -10.93
N PHE A 210 -0.08 -16.37 -10.05
CA PHE A 210 0.24 -16.16 -8.65
C PHE A 210 -0.31 -17.27 -7.76
N THR A 211 0.53 -17.80 -6.88
CA THR A 211 0.14 -18.75 -5.85
C THR A 211 -0.11 -18.04 -4.52
N ARG A 212 -1.14 -18.49 -3.80
CA ARG A 212 -1.48 -17.93 -2.50
C ARG A 212 -0.48 -18.37 -1.44
N GLY A 213 0.08 -17.40 -0.74
CA GLY A 213 0.89 -17.58 0.46
C GLY A 213 0.06 -17.40 1.74
N VAL A 214 0.66 -16.72 2.73
CA VAL A 214 0.00 -16.45 4.03
C VAL A 214 -1.17 -15.48 3.86
N ARG A 215 -2.28 -15.78 4.53
CA ARG A 215 -3.45 -14.91 4.65
C ARG A 215 -3.81 -14.72 6.12
N THR A 216 -4.14 -13.49 6.46
CA THR A 216 -4.73 -13.09 7.75
C THR A 216 -6.03 -12.33 7.49
N ASP A 217 -6.75 -11.92 8.56
CA ASP A 217 -7.94 -11.05 8.40
C ASP A 217 -7.62 -9.69 7.78
N TRP A 218 -6.34 -9.29 7.73
CA TRP A 218 -5.90 -7.94 7.35
C TRP A 218 -4.91 -7.91 6.19
N SER A 219 -4.43 -9.05 5.74
CA SER A 219 -3.46 -9.15 4.66
C SER A 219 -3.53 -10.49 3.94
N ALA A 220 -3.19 -10.46 2.67
CA ALA A 220 -2.96 -11.63 1.85
C ALA A 220 -1.63 -11.47 1.11
N ILE A 221 -0.90 -12.57 0.97
CA ILE A 221 0.38 -12.60 0.28
C ILE A 221 0.25 -13.56 -0.91
N PHE A 222 0.77 -13.14 -2.05
CA PHE A 222 0.79 -13.95 -3.27
C PHE A 222 2.21 -13.96 -3.84
N HIS A 223 2.59 -15.07 -4.47
CA HIS A 223 3.93 -15.29 -4.98
C HIS A 223 3.91 -15.76 -6.43
N HIS A 224 4.86 -15.28 -7.22
CA HIS A 224 5.21 -15.80 -8.55
C HIS A 224 6.71 -16.04 -8.61
N GLY A 225 7.11 -17.25 -9.08
CA GLY A 225 8.53 -17.65 -9.12
C GLY A 225 9.13 -17.88 -7.72
N ALA A 226 10.32 -18.44 -7.71
CA ALA A 226 11.09 -18.64 -6.48
C ALA A 226 12.14 -17.54 -6.34
N PHE A 227 12.27 -16.94 -5.14
CA PHE A 227 13.46 -16.17 -4.80
C PHE A 227 14.60 -17.16 -4.54
N ASN A 228 15.57 -17.23 -5.45
CA ASN A 228 16.78 -18.02 -5.25
C ASN A 228 17.59 -17.40 -4.11
N GLY A 229 17.51 -17.97 -2.90
CA GLY A 229 18.34 -17.49 -1.79
C GLY A 229 17.84 -17.70 -0.37
N CYS A 230 17.23 -18.83 -0.08
CA CYS A 230 17.14 -19.36 1.30
C CYS A 230 17.56 -20.83 1.25
N GLY A 231 18.86 -21.05 1.21
CA GLY A 231 19.52 -22.31 1.55
C GLY A 231 20.27 -22.09 2.83
#